data_b2a68e839f804020a87cc88e2d25be68
#
_entry.id   b2a68e839f804020a87cc88e2d25be68
#
_cell.length_a   1.000
_cell.length_b   1.000
_cell.length_c   1.000
_cell.angle_alpha   90.00
_cell.angle_beta   90.00
_cell.angle_gamma   90.00
#
_symmetry.space_group_name_H-M   'P 1'
#
loop_
_entity.id
_entity.type
_entity.pdbx_description
1 polymer ?
#
loop_
_entity_poly.entity_id
_entity_poly.type
_entity_poly.pdbx_seq_one_letter_code
_entity_poly.pdbx_strand_id
1 'polypeptide(L)'
;MAGRGSRFASAGYALPKPLIPVHGAPMIKIVVDNLAPKQEHRFIFVAQQSHIDQYDLVPKLKSYAKHVEIIGIDGITEGQVCTVLLAKKFFDNDEPLMSANSDQYVDFDVNAYLDTMQSRNLDGMIMTMKAQDPKWSYARTNEDGLVVETAEKKVISPDATVGIYNFKRGRDLVRCAQQMIADDVRVNGEFYTCPVYNYLIKEGKKVGIYAIGEEYNGMYGLGIPNDLNFFLNHPISHGLVQ
;
A
#
# COMPACT_ATOMS: atom_id res chain seq x y z
N MET A 1 -5.78 1.94 -6.83
CA MET A 1 -7.17 2.42 -7.07
C MET A 1 -7.92 1.57 -8.12
N ALA A 2 -7.40 0.39 -8.46
CA ALA A 2 -7.89 -0.45 -9.57
C ALA A 2 -8.93 -1.53 -9.16
N GLY A 3 -9.23 -1.68 -7.88
CA GLY A 3 -10.20 -2.64 -7.36
C GLY A 3 -11.66 -2.27 -7.63
N ARG A 4 -12.56 -3.26 -7.61
CA ARG A 4 -14.01 -3.07 -7.90
C ARG A 4 -14.76 -2.21 -6.88
N GLY A 5 -14.27 -2.09 -5.64
CA GLY A 5 -14.99 -1.36 -4.58
C GLY A 5 -16.37 -1.95 -4.22
N SER A 6 -16.60 -3.23 -4.50
CA SER A 6 -17.92 -3.88 -4.42
C SER A 6 -18.60 -3.75 -3.04
N ARG A 7 -17.85 -3.76 -1.95
CA ARG A 7 -18.39 -3.64 -0.58
C ARG A 7 -19.07 -2.30 -0.36
N PHE A 8 -18.50 -1.20 -0.87
CA PHE A 8 -19.12 0.12 -0.81
C PHE A 8 -20.34 0.23 -1.75
N ALA A 9 -20.22 -0.28 -2.97
CA ALA A 9 -21.35 -0.31 -3.90
C ALA A 9 -22.53 -1.09 -3.31
N SER A 10 -22.29 -2.25 -2.70
CA SER A 10 -23.35 -3.04 -2.02
C SER A 10 -23.96 -2.34 -0.80
N ALA A 11 -23.21 -1.41 -0.18
CA ALA A 11 -23.67 -0.57 0.93
C ALA A 11 -24.34 0.74 0.46
N GLY A 12 -24.60 0.91 -0.85
CA GLY A 12 -25.32 2.06 -1.40
C GLY A 12 -24.48 3.31 -1.65
N TYR A 13 -23.15 3.23 -1.60
CA TYR A 13 -22.29 4.36 -1.93
C TYR A 13 -22.26 4.57 -3.46
N ALA A 14 -22.58 5.80 -3.89
CA ALA A 14 -22.64 6.15 -5.31
C ALA A 14 -21.26 6.41 -5.94
N LEU A 15 -20.27 6.80 -5.12
CA LEU A 15 -18.92 7.10 -5.58
C LEU A 15 -18.00 5.87 -5.51
N PRO A 16 -17.04 5.74 -6.43
CA PRO A 16 -16.00 4.73 -6.30
C PRO A 16 -15.17 4.98 -5.05
N LYS A 17 -14.71 3.89 -4.41
CA LYS A 17 -14.03 3.93 -3.10
C LYS A 17 -13.01 5.07 -2.93
N PRO A 18 -12.08 5.34 -3.86
CA PRO A 18 -11.09 6.41 -3.67
C PRO A 18 -11.67 7.82 -3.58
N LEU A 19 -12.91 8.01 -4.06
CA LEU A 19 -13.59 9.30 -4.06
C LEU A 19 -14.62 9.46 -2.93
N ILE A 20 -14.83 8.42 -2.13
CA ILE A 20 -15.72 8.51 -0.95
C ILE A 20 -15.18 9.58 -0.01
N PRO A 21 -16.03 10.53 0.45
CA PRO A 21 -15.56 11.61 1.31
C PRO A 21 -15.15 11.13 2.71
N VAL A 22 -14.04 11.65 3.19
CA VAL A 22 -13.59 11.61 4.58
C VAL A 22 -13.58 13.07 5.06
N HIS A 23 -14.53 13.47 5.88
CA HIS A 23 -14.73 14.86 6.32
C HIS A 23 -14.73 15.89 5.16
N GLY A 24 -15.29 15.50 4.00
CA GLY A 24 -15.39 16.38 2.81
C GLY A 24 -14.26 16.26 1.81
N ALA A 25 -13.11 15.69 2.16
CA ALA A 25 -12.04 15.39 1.21
C ALA A 25 -12.17 13.97 0.66
N PRO A 26 -11.82 13.71 -0.61
CA PRO A 26 -11.77 12.35 -1.14
C PRO A 26 -10.81 11.45 -0.35
N MET A 27 -11.19 10.21 -0.10
CA MET A 27 -10.35 9.22 0.62
C MET A 27 -8.92 9.17 0.08
N ILE A 28 -8.75 9.18 -1.24
CA ILE A 28 -7.42 9.14 -1.85
C ILE A 28 -6.58 10.37 -1.52
N LYS A 29 -7.19 11.55 -1.31
CA LYS A 29 -6.46 12.75 -0.89
C LYS A 29 -5.87 12.56 0.50
N ILE A 30 -6.64 11.99 1.44
CA ILE A 30 -6.18 11.67 2.79
C ILE A 30 -4.99 10.70 2.74
N VAL A 31 -5.06 9.67 1.88
CA VAL A 31 -3.95 8.71 1.71
C VAL A 31 -2.71 9.38 1.12
N VAL A 32 -2.88 10.26 0.12
CA VAL A 32 -1.77 11.00 -0.48
C VAL A 32 -1.08 11.89 0.56
N ASP A 33 -1.85 12.66 1.32
CA ASP A 33 -1.31 13.54 2.36
C ASP A 33 -0.58 12.78 3.47
N ASN A 34 -1.11 11.62 3.85
CA ASN A 34 -0.51 10.74 4.85
C ASN A 34 0.84 10.16 4.40
N LEU A 35 1.02 9.93 3.10
CA LEU A 35 2.20 9.28 2.54
C LEU A 35 3.19 10.23 1.86
N ALA A 36 2.90 11.53 1.78
CA ALA A 36 3.73 12.50 1.10
C ALA A 36 4.97 12.87 1.94
N PRO A 37 6.20 12.46 1.55
CA PRO A 37 7.41 12.85 2.27
C PRO A 37 7.84 14.28 1.93
N LYS A 38 8.71 14.86 2.76
CA LYS A 38 9.30 16.19 2.52
C LYS A 38 10.27 16.21 1.33
N GLN A 39 10.94 15.09 1.07
CA GLN A 39 11.85 14.94 -0.07
C GLN A 39 11.10 14.97 -1.40
N GLU A 40 11.79 15.28 -2.49
CA GLU A 40 11.20 15.24 -3.82
C GLU A 40 10.68 13.82 -4.12
N HIS A 41 9.44 13.74 -4.58
CA HIS A 41 8.76 12.48 -4.84
C HIS A 41 7.73 12.63 -5.95
N ARG A 42 7.29 11.50 -6.49
CA ARG A 42 6.15 11.42 -7.41
C ARG A 42 5.17 10.35 -6.95
N PHE A 43 3.89 10.59 -7.18
CA PHE A 43 2.86 9.58 -7.03
C PHE A 43 2.53 8.94 -8.38
N ILE A 44 2.35 7.63 -8.37
CA ILE A 44 1.94 6.85 -9.54
C ILE A 44 0.62 6.16 -9.18
N PHE A 45 -0.46 6.54 -9.84
CA PHE A 45 -1.78 5.97 -9.60
C PHE A 45 -2.14 4.99 -10.71
N VAL A 46 -2.56 3.79 -10.32
CA VAL A 46 -3.20 2.84 -11.22
C VAL A 46 -4.69 2.81 -10.87
N ALA A 47 -5.54 3.18 -11.82
CA ALA A 47 -6.98 3.33 -11.61
C ALA A 47 -7.78 2.70 -12.74
N GLN A 48 -9.05 2.36 -12.49
CA GLN A 48 -9.96 1.94 -13.56
C GLN A 48 -10.13 3.05 -14.58
N GLN A 49 -10.01 2.75 -15.89
CA GLN A 49 -10.17 3.74 -16.94
C GLN A 49 -11.55 4.38 -16.88
N SER A 50 -12.59 3.59 -16.66
CA SER A 50 -13.96 4.08 -16.49
C SER A 50 -14.09 5.11 -15.34
N HIS A 51 -13.36 4.94 -14.23
CA HIS A 51 -13.38 5.94 -13.15
C HIS A 51 -12.59 7.20 -13.52
N ILE A 52 -11.49 7.06 -14.28
CA ILE A 52 -10.73 8.22 -14.78
C ILE A 52 -11.63 9.11 -15.62
N ASP A 53 -12.36 8.51 -16.56
CA ASP A 53 -13.20 9.23 -17.51
C ASP A 53 -14.47 9.79 -16.85
N GLN A 54 -15.18 8.96 -16.07
CA GLN A 54 -16.46 9.34 -15.48
C GLN A 54 -16.33 10.42 -14.40
N TYR A 55 -15.24 10.42 -13.62
CA TYR A 55 -15.08 11.30 -12.47
C TYR A 55 -14.02 12.38 -12.67
N ASP A 56 -13.47 12.51 -13.88
CA ASP A 56 -12.42 13.47 -14.22
C ASP A 56 -11.25 13.39 -13.20
N LEU A 57 -10.69 12.18 -13.05
CA LEU A 57 -9.68 11.93 -12.02
C LEU A 57 -8.33 12.59 -12.34
N VAL A 58 -8.01 12.85 -13.61
CA VAL A 58 -6.68 13.36 -13.97
C VAL A 58 -6.38 14.71 -13.31
N PRO A 59 -7.19 15.77 -13.47
CA PRO A 59 -6.92 17.04 -12.81
C PRO A 59 -6.99 16.93 -11.28
N LYS A 60 -7.91 16.12 -10.74
CA LYS A 60 -8.02 15.90 -9.29
C LYS A 60 -6.75 15.30 -8.71
N LEU A 61 -6.25 14.18 -9.25
CA LEU A 61 -5.05 13.53 -8.75
C LEU A 61 -3.80 14.41 -8.94
N LYS A 62 -3.71 15.15 -10.06
CA LYS A 62 -2.61 16.09 -10.30
C LYS A 62 -2.63 17.29 -9.35
N SER A 63 -3.77 17.64 -8.75
CA SER A 63 -3.83 18.70 -7.74
C SER A 63 -3.33 18.27 -6.36
N TYR A 64 -3.16 16.97 -6.11
CA TYR A 64 -2.77 16.45 -4.79
C TYR A 64 -1.26 16.37 -4.58
N ALA A 65 -0.46 16.36 -5.66
CA ALA A 65 1.00 16.32 -5.57
C ALA A 65 1.65 16.98 -6.79
N LYS A 66 2.90 17.43 -6.62
CA LYS A 66 3.66 18.15 -7.67
C LYS A 66 3.94 17.28 -8.89
N HIS A 67 4.26 16.01 -8.68
CA HIS A 67 4.59 15.06 -9.76
C HIS A 67 3.68 13.85 -9.64
N VAL A 68 2.85 13.65 -10.66
CA VAL A 68 1.82 12.61 -10.69
C VAL A 68 1.79 11.92 -12.05
N GLU A 69 1.86 10.59 -12.01
CA GLU A 69 1.61 9.72 -13.16
C GLU A 69 0.31 8.93 -12.94
N ILE A 70 -0.46 8.74 -14.00
CA ILE A 70 -1.74 8.06 -13.94
C ILE A 70 -1.79 7.00 -15.04
N ILE A 71 -2.16 5.79 -14.66
CA ILE A 71 -2.34 4.66 -15.57
C ILE A 71 -3.78 4.19 -15.44
N GLY A 72 -4.49 4.25 -16.57
CA GLY A 72 -5.80 3.63 -16.71
C GLY A 72 -5.68 2.14 -17.00
N ILE A 73 -6.56 1.35 -16.41
CA ILE A 73 -6.68 -0.08 -16.72
C ILE A 73 -8.15 -0.42 -17.01
N ASP A 74 -8.34 -1.34 -17.94
CA ASP A 74 -9.63 -1.96 -18.19
C ASP A 74 -9.68 -3.33 -17.52
N GLY A 75 -10.72 -3.55 -16.69
CA GLY A 75 -10.92 -4.82 -16.00
C GLY A 75 -10.09 -4.99 -14.73
N ILE A 76 -9.77 -6.23 -14.39
CA ILE A 76 -9.11 -6.63 -13.15
C ILE A 76 -7.88 -7.46 -13.47
N THR A 77 -6.78 -7.17 -12.78
CA THR A 77 -5.56 -7.96 -12.85
C THR A 77 -5.64 -9.21 -11.97
N GLU A 78 -4.67 -10.10 -12.12
CA GLU A 78 -4.55 -11.34 -11.34
C GLU A 78 -4.06 -11.10 -9.90
N GLY A 79 -4.14 -9.87 -9.40
CA GLY A 79 -3.80 -9.52 -8.02
C GLY A 79 -3.10 -8.18 -7.89
N GLN A 80 -2.82 -7.82 -6.63
CA GLN A 80 -2.27 -6.51 -6.28
C GLN A 80 -0.94 -6.23 -6.98
N VAL A 81 0.01 -7.17 -6.96
CA VAL A 81 1.33 -6.96 -7.56
C VAL A 81 1.26 -6.85 -9.08
N CYS A 82 0.34 -7.57 -9.72
CA CYS A 82 0.11 -7.44 -11.17
C CYS A 82 -0.35 -6.02 -11.52
N THR A 83 -1.22 -5.44 -10.70
CA THR A 83 -1.64 -4.03 -10.85
C THR A 83 -0.46 -3.08 -10.69
N VAL A 84 0.41 -3.28 -9.70
CA VAL A 84 1.60 -2.46 -9.48
C VAL A 84 2.54 -2.55 -10.70
N LEU A 85 2.76 -3.73 -11.25
CA LEU A 85 3.64 -3.95 -12.41
C LEU A 85 3.18 -3.26 -13.70
N LEU A 86 1.90 -2.90 -13.84
CA LEU A 86 1.45 -2.08 -14.98
C LEU A 86 2.13 -0.72 -15.03
N ALA A 87 2.56 -0.24 -13.87
CA ALA A 87 3.27 1.03 -13.73
C ALA A 87 4.82 0.89 -13.81
N LYS A 88 5.38 -0.30 -14.03
CA LYS A 88 6.82 -0.58 -13.95
C LYS A 88 7.69 0.38 -14.77
N LYS A 89 7.22 0.87 -15.91
CA LYS A 89 7.97 1.82 -16.75
C LYS A 89 8.41 3.09 -16.02
N PHE A 90 7.78 3.43 -14.90
CA PHE A 90 8.10 4.61 -14.11
C PHE A 90 9.05 4.33 -12.93
N PHE A 91 9.20 3.07 -12.53
CA PHE A 91 9.99 2.71 -11.34
C PHE A 91 10.91 1.49 -11.53
N ASP A 92 11.02 0.92 -12.73
CA ASP A 92 11.99 -0.15 -13.03
C ASP A 92 13.40 0.44 -13.17
N ASN A 93 13.92 0.99 -12.08
CA ASN A 93 15.17 1.71 -12.00
C ASN A 93 15.79 1.60 -10.60
N ASP A 94 16.83 2.38 -10.30
CA ASP A 94 17.54 2.39 -9.01
C ASP A 94 16.92 3.34 -7.96
N GLU A 95 15.84 4.06 -8.28
CA GLU A 95 15.17 4.94 -7.34
C GLU A 95 14.40 4.15 -6.28
N PRO A 96 14.29 4.68 -5.04
CA PRO A 96 13.45 4.08 -4.02
C PRO A 96 11.97 4.05 -4.43
N LEU A 97 11.28 3.00 -4.02
CA LEU A 97 9.86 2.82 -4.29
C LEU A 97 9.09 2.49 -3.02
N MET A 98 7.98 3.18 -2.80
CA MET A 98 6.94 2.80 -1.85
C MET A 98 5.70 2.33 -2.62
N SER A 99 5.26 1.10 -2.38
CA SER A 99 3.95 0.59 -2.82
C SER A 99 2.99 0.61 -1.65
N ALA A 100 1.86 1.28 -1.80
CA ALA A 100 0.89 1.46 -0.72
C ALA A 100 -0.54 1.17 -1.16
N ASN A 101 -1.36 0.69 -0.23
CA ASN A 101 -2.80 0.63 -0.39
C ASN A 101 -3.38 2.05 -0.52
N SER A 102 -4.53 2.18 -1.20
CA SER A 102 -5.21 3.47 -1.43
C SER A 102 -6.45 3.67 -0.54
N ASP A 103 -6.55 2.91 0.56
CA ASP A 103 -7.75 2.81 1.39
C ASP A 103 -7.45 2.59 2.87
N GLN A 104 -6.46 3.32 3.38
CA GLN A 104 -6.07 3.30 4.78
C GLN A 104 -5.47 4.65 5.20
N TYR A 105 -5.49 4.92 6.49
CA TYR A 105 -4.73 5.96 7.15
C TYR A 105 -3.82 5.32 8.20
N VAL A 106 -2.60 5.82 8.33
CA VAL A 106 -1.63 5.33 9.31
C VAL A 106 -1.12 6.51 10.13
N ASP A 107 -1.16 6.38 11.45
CA ASP A 107 -0.62 7.40 12.36
C ASP A 107 0.89 7.23 12.51
N PHE A 108 1.65 7.90 11.65
CA PHE A 108 3.11 7.83 11.63
C PHE A 108 3.71 9.07 10.96
N ASP A 109 5.02 9.27 11.13
CA ASP A 109 5.80 10.23 10.34
C ASP A 109 6.48 9.49 9.18
N VAL A 110 6.05 9.79 7.95
CA VAL A 110 6.59 9.19 6.73
C VAL A 110 8.08 9.45 6.57
N ASN A 111 8.58 10.61 7.02
CA ASN A 111 10.00 10.93 6.92
C ASN A 111 10.81 10.08 7.89
N ALA A 112 10.39 9.96 9.14
CA ALA A 112 11.01 9.06 10.13
C ALA A 112 11.00 7.60 9.68
N TYR A 113 9.93 7.17 9.01
CA TYR A 113 9.86 5.85 8.38
C TYR A 113 10.93 5.67 7.31
N LEU A 114 11.06 6.60 6.37
CA LEU A 114 12.06 6.54 5.30
C LEU A 114 13.49 6.63 5.84
N ASP A 115 13.73 7.52 6.81
CA ASP A 115 15.03 7.67 7.50
C ASP A 115 15.45 6.38 8.21
N THR A 116 14.48 5.64 8.79
CA THR A 116 14.73 4.33 9.42
C THR A 116 15.23 3.31 8.40
N MET A 117 14.64 3.26 7.21
CA MET A 117 15.10 2.36 6.15
C MET A 117 16.53 2.69 5.71
N GLN A 118 16.84 3.97 5.57
CA GLN A 118 18.16 4.44 5.16
C GLN A 118 19.22 4.19 6.23
N SER A 119 18.95 4.56 7.50
CA SER A 119 19.91 4.44 8.61
C SER A 119 20.26 2.98 8.92
N ARG A 120 19.30 2.07 8.77
CA ARG A 120 19.51 0.62 8.90
C ARG A 120 20.11 -0.03 7.65
N ASN A 121 20.36 0.74 6.58
CA ASN A 121 20.83 0.27 5.28
C ASN A 121 20.05 -0.97 4.78
N LEU A 122 18.71 -0.88 4.79
CA LEU A 122 17.83 -1.95 4.34
C LEU A 122 17.62 -1.91 2.83
N ASP A 123 17.48 -3.06 2.20
CA ASP A 123 17.06 -3.21 0.80
C ASP A 123 15.54 -3.19 0.63
N GLY A 124 14.81 -3.51 1.68
CA GLY A 124 13.36 -3.43 1.77
C GLY A 124 12.88 -3.17 3.19
N MET A 125 11.70 -2.57 3.33
CA MET A 125 11.08 -2.36 4.63
C MET A 125 9.57 -2.53 4.52
N ILE A 126 8.99 -3.24 5.47
CA ILE A 126 7.56 -3.55 5.55
C ILE A 126 7.00 -2.83 6.78
N MET A 127 5.96 -2.02 6.58
CA MET A 127 5.25 -1.46 7.71
C MET A 127 4.33 -2.52 8.33
N THR A 128 4.39 -2.66 9.66
CA THR A 128 3.66 -3.70 10.39
C THR A 128 2.90 -3.14 11.57
N MET A 129 1.87 -3.87 11.98
CA MET A 129 1.10 -3.67 13.20
C MET A 129 0.97 -4.99 13.97
N LYS A 130 0.59 -4.95 15.23
CA LYS A 130 0.28 -6.17 15.98
C LYS A 130 -1.11 -6.69 15.62
N ALA A 131 -1.19 -7.94 15.16
CA ALA A 131 -2.46 -8.61 14.87
C ALA A 131 -2.30 -10.14 14.91
N GLN A 132 -3.45 -10.85 14.95
CA GLN A 132 -3.54 -12.31 14.95
C GLN A 132 -4.63 -12.81 13.96
N ASP A 133 -5.24 -11.92 13.18
CA ASP A 133 -6.31 -12.28 12.23
C ASP A 133 -5.71 -12.73 10.90
N PRO A 134 -6.02 -13.94 10.40
CA PRO A 134 -5.50 -14.45 9.13
C PRO A 134 -5.96 -13.67 7.89
N LYS A 135 -6.78 -12.62 8.05
CA LYS A 135 -7.11 -11.70 6.93
C LYS A 135 -5.89 -10.90 6.46
N TRP A 136 -4.85 -10.75 7.30
CA TRP A 136 -3.65 -9.96 7.03
C TRP A 136 -2.52 -10.80 6.42
N SER A 137 -1.56 -10.11 5.82
CA SER A 137 -0.24 -10.66 5.53
C SER A 137 0.67 -10.50 6.74
N TYR A 138 1.72 -11.29 6.86
CA TYR A 138 2.60 -11.32 8.03
C TYR A 138 4.07 -11.34 7.62
N ALA A 139 4.92 -10.74 8.48
CA ALA A 139 6.36 -10.78 8.36
C ALA A 139 6.98 -11.36 9.64
N ARG A 140 7.81 -12.41 9.52
CA ARG A 140 8.54 -13.01 10.63
C ARG A 140 10.00 -12.56 10.61
N THR A 141 10.48 -12.02 11.73
CA THR A 141 11.86 -11.55 11.88
C THR A 141 12.72 -12.56 12.66
N ASN A 142 14.05 -12.47 12.45
CA ASN A 142 15.05 -13.11 13.29
C ASN A 142 15.43 -12.22 14.50
N GLU A 143 16.42 -12.66 15.28
CA GLU A 143 16.94 -11.93 16.47
C GLU A 143 17.56 -10.58 16.12
N ASP A 144 18.08 -10.40 14.91
CA ASP A 144 18.63 -9.13 14.40
C ASP A 144 17.54 -8.15 13.93
N GLY A 145 16.25 -8.51 14.02
CA GLY A 145 15.13 -7.73 13.53
C GLY A 145 15.04 -7.66 11.99
N LEU A 146 15.66 -8.63 11.29
CA LEU A 146 15.54 -8.78 9.85
C LEU A 146 14.47 -9.81 9.49
N VAL A 147 13.67 -9.49 8.48
CA VAL A 147 12.62 -10.39 7.98
C VAL A 147 13.26 -11.62 7.33
N VAL A 148 12.83 -12.79 7.76
CA VAL A 148 13.28 -14.09 7.23
C VAL A 148 12.19 -14.80 6.43
N GLU A 149 10.94 -14.42 6.62
CA GLU A 149 9.78 -14.98 5.91
C GLU A 149 8.63 -13.99 5.87
N THR A 150 7.90 -13.96 4.77
CA THR A 150 6.60 -13.32 4.68
C THR A 150 5.54 -14.33 4.22
N ALA A 151 4.31 -14.17 4.71
CA ALA A 151 3.18 -15.00 4.33
C ALA A 151 1.91 -14.17 4.13
N GLU A 152 1.17 -14.48 3.08
CA GLU A 152 -0.12 -13.89 2.80
C GLU A 152 -1.23 -14.71 3.46
N LYS A 153 -2.14 -14.06 4.20
CA LYS A 153 -3.32 -14.68 4.85
C LYS A 153 -2.99 -15.90 5.72
N LYS A 154 -1.81 -15.88 6.33
CA LYS A 154 -1.35 -16.92 7.24
C LYS A 154 -0.55 -16.28 8.37
N VAL A 155 -1.02 -16.48 9.61
CA VAL A 155 -0.34 -15.98 10.81
C VAL A 155 0.95 -16.78 11.02
N ILE A 156 2.11 -16.11 10.87
CA ILE A 156 3.44 -16.70 11.10
C ILE A 156 4.25 -15.96 12.17
N SER A 157 3.71 -14.84 12.64
CA SER A 157 4.29 -13.95 13.65
C SER A 157 3.20 -13.03 14.20
N PRO A 158 3.45 -12.20 15.22
CA PRO A 158 2.53 -11.13 15.62
C PRO A 158 2.57 -9.89 14.70
N ASP A 159 3.46 -9.82 13.72
CA ASP A 159 3.71 -8.63 12.90
C ASP A 159 2.96 -8.73 11.56
N ALA A 160 1.70 -8.27 11.58
CA ALA A 160 0.86 -8.16 10.40
C ALA A 160 1.25 -6.95 9.55
N THR A 161 1.22 -7.09 8.22
CA THR A 161 1.56 -5.97 7.34
C THR A 161 0.36 -5.04 7.13
N VAL A 162 0.61 -3.74 7.06
CA VAL A 162 -0.44 -2.73 6.84
C VAL A 162 -0.59 -2.33 5.37
N GLY A 163 0.08 -3.03 4.44
CA GLY A 163 -0.02 -2.74 3.01
C GLY A 163 0.80 -1.53 2.56
N ILE A 164 1.86 -1.18 3.29
CA ILE A 164 2.90 -0.23 2.91
C ILE A 164 4.22 -0.98 2.82
N TYR A 165 4.80 -0.98 1.62
CA TYR A 165 5.93 -1.80 1.23
C TYR A 165 7.00 -0.96 0.55
N ASN A 166 8.20 -0.88 1.13
CA ASN A 166 9.31 -0.11 0.58
C ASN A 166 10.39 -1.01 0.02
N PHE A 167 10.91 -0.60 -1.13
CA PHE A 167 12.06 -1.19 -1.82
C PHE A 167 13.11 -0.10 -2.01
N LYS A 168 14.38 -0.42 -1.72
CA LYS A 168 15.51 0.50 -1.95
C LYS A 168 15.64 0.88 -3.43
N ARG A 169 15.23 -0.02 -4.31
CA ARG A 169 15.23 0.19 -5.76
C ARG A 169 13.95 -0.40 -6.35
N GLY A 170 13.25 0.38 -7.16
CA GLY A 170 12.01 -0.09 -7.80
C GLY A 170 12.20 -1.33 -8.65
N ARG A 171 13.35 -1.46 -9.34
CA ARG A 171 13.68 -2.66 -10.12
C ARG A 171 13.75 -3.95 -9.30
N ASP A 172 14.04 -3.87 -8.00
CA ASP A 172 14.04 -5.07 -7.15
C ASP A 172 12.62 -5.61 -6.96
N LEU A 173 11.62 -4.74 -6.78
CA LEU A 173 10.22 -5.16 -6.81
C LEU A 173 9.87 -5.80 -8.16
N VAL A 174 10.22 -5.15 -9.28
CA VAL A 174 9.87 -5.65 -10.63
C VAL A 174 10.44 -7.05 -10.84
N ARG A 175 11.72 -7.25 -10.59
CA ARG A 175 12.41 -8.53 -10.78
C ARG A 175 11.85 -9.62 -9.87
N CYS A 176 11.70 -9.35 -8.57
CA CYS A 176 11.19 -10.33 -7.62
C CYS A 176 9.72 -10.68 -7.87
N ALA A 177 8.89 -9.69 -8.25
CA ALA A 177 7.50 -9.92 -8.58
C ALA A 177 7.34 -10.74 -9.87
N GLN A 178 8.14 -10.46 -10.89
CA GLN A 178 8.14 -11.24 -12.13
C GLN A 178 8.54 -12.70 -11.88
N GLN A 179 9.56 -12.94 -11.02
CA GLN A 179 9.95 -14.30 -10.66
C GLN A 179 8.82 -15.01 -9.88
N MET A 180 8.18 -14.34 -8.91
CA MET A 180 7.05 -14.87 -8.16
C MET A 180 5.89 -15.26 -9.08
N ILE A 181 5.61 -14.45 -10.10
CA ILE A 181 4.57 -14.74 -11.10
C ILE A 181 4.98 -15.93 -11.97
N ALA A 182 6.24 -16.00 -12.41
CA ALA A 182 6.75 -17.12 -13.19
C ALA A 182 6.71 -18.45 -12.41
N ASP A 183 6.94 -18.41 -11.11
CA ASP A 183 6.83 -19.56 -10.20
C ASP A 183 5.37 -19.87 -9.80
N ASP A 184 4.39 -19.10 -10.28
CA ASP A 184 2.95 -19.20 -10.00
C ASP A 184 2.60 -19.22 -8.50
N VAL A 185 3.32 -18.44 -7.68
CA VAL A 185 3.08 -18.37 -6.22
C VAL A 185 1.89 -17.48 -5.92
N ARG A 186 0.73 -18.09 -5.79
CA ARG A 186 -0.57 -17.43 -5.54
C ARG A 186 -1.11 -17.75 -4.15
N VAL A 187 -1.95 -16.85 -3.63
CA VAL A 187 -2.80 -17.10 -2.49
C VAL A 187 -4.25 -16.79 -2.88
N ASN A 188 -5.16 -17.74 -2.70
CA ASN A 188 -6.55 -17.63 -3.14
C ASN A 188 -6.70 -17.21 -4.63
N GLY A 189 -5.78 -17.67 -5.49
CA GLY A 189 -5.78 -17.39 -6.92
C GLY A 189 -5.20 -16.04 -7.33
N GLU A 190 -4.72 -15.23 -6.40
CA GLU A 190 -4.20 -13.89 -6.64
C GLU A 190 -2.71 -13.77 -6.29
N PHE A 191 -2.01 -12.84 -6.98
CA PHE A 191 -0.64 -12.45 -6.68
C PHE A 191 -0.61 -11.21 -5.77
N TYR A 192 -0.10 -11.36 -4.54
CA TYR A 192 0.01 -10.29 -3.55
C TYR A 192 1.42 -9.69 -3.49
N THR A 193 1.53 -8.47 -2.96
CA THR A 193 2.83 -7.78 -2.86
C THR A 193 3.69 -8.32 -1.71
N CYS A 194 3.10 -8.71 -0.59
CA CYS A 194 3.84 -9.16 0.59
C CYS A 194 4.79 -10.35 0.29
N PRO A 195 4.37 -11.44 -0.40
CA PRO A 195 5.24 -12.57 -0.71
C PRO A 195 6.42 -12.26 -1.62
N VAL A 196 6.43 -11.12 -2.33
CA VAL A 196 7.56 -10.69 -3.17
C VAL A 196 8.84 -10.57 -2.35
N TYR A 197 8.74 -10.18 -1.08
CA TYR A 197 9.89 -10.06 -0.19
C TYR A 197 10.62 -11.38 0.05
N ASN A 198 9.96 -12.54 -0.05
CA ASN A 198 10.63 -13.83 0.07
C ASN A 198 11.69 -14.04 -1.03
N TYR A 199 11.49 -13.46 -2.22
CA TYR A 199 12.46 -13.48 -3.30
C TYR A 199 13.64 -12.56 -3.00
N LEU A 200 13.38 -11.37 -2.48
CA LEU A 200 14.41 -10.43 -2.06
C LEU A 200 15.29 -11.03 -0.93
N ILE A 201 14.66 -11.71 0.04
CA ILE A 201 15.34 -12.42 1.14
C ILE A 201 16.21 -13.57 0.62
N LYS A 202 15.71 -14.38 -0.33
CA LYS A 202 16.47 -15.47 -0.96
C LYS A 202 17.74 -14.99 -1.66
N GLU A 203 17.76 -13.74 -2.13
CA GLU A 203 18.94 -13.09 -2.72
C GLU A 203 19.92 -12.52 -1.67
N GLY A 204 19.69 -12.75 -0.39
CA GLY A 204 20.52 -12.24 0.71
C GLY A 204 20.33 -10.76 1.00
N LYS A 205 19.23 -10.15 0.52
CA LYS A 205 18.89 -8.76 0.77
C LYS A 205 18.35 -8.56 2.19
N LYS A 206 18.65 -7.40 2.77
CA LYS A 206 18.20 -7.05 4.12
C LYS A 206 16.81 -6.40 4.08
N VAL A 207 15.83 -7.10 4.62
CA VAL A 207 14.47 -6.59 4.77
C VAL A 207 14.19 -6.37 6.26
N GLY A 208 13.70 -5.20 6.63
CA GLY A 208 13.29 -4.88 8.01
C GLY A 208 11.80 -4.67 8.14
N ILE A 209 11.35 -4.52 9.38
CA ILE A 209 10.00 -4.06 9.70
C ILE A 209 10.05 -2.68 10.36
N TYR A 210 8.92 -1.95 10.23
CA TYR A 210 8.62 -0.72 10.97
C TYR A 210 7.25 -0.88 11.63
N ALA A 211 7.24 -0.99 12.95
CA ALA A 211 6.02 -1.28 13.72
C ALA A 211 5.25 0.02 14.05
N ILE A 212 3.92 -0.01 13.90
CA ILE A 212 3.01 1.12 14.13
C ILE A 212 1.81 0.69 14.99
N GLY A 213 1.85 0.33 16.15
CA GLY A 213 0.69 -0.03 16.98
C GLY A 213 -0.11 -1.25 16.47
N GLU A 214 -1.43 -1.08 16.36
CA GLU A 214 -2.39 -2.14 16.03
C GLU A 214 -3.59 -1.61 15.20
N GLU A 215 -4.50 -2.50 14.80
CA GLU A 215 -5.73 -2.10 14.10
C GLU A 215 -6.57 -1.17 15.00
N TYR A 216 -7.01 -0.03 14.46
CA TYR A 216 -7.72 1.06 15.13
C TYR A 216 -6.91 1.84 16.18
N ASN A 217 -5.60 1.57 16.30
CA ASN A 217 -4.68 2.30 17.16
C ASN A 217 -3.30 2.37 16.50
N GLY A 218 -3.14 3.25 15.52
CA GLY A 218 -1.99 3.39 14.65
C GLY A 218 -2.31 3.09 13.19
N MET A 219 -3.07 2.02 12.87
CA MET A 219 -3.56 1.74 11.54
C MET A 219 -5.09 1.79 11.48
N TYR A 220 -5.62 2.52 10.52
CA TYR A 220 -7.06 2.71 10.31
C TYR A 220 -7.41 2.32 8.87
N GLY A 221 -8.13 1.21 8.72
CA GLY A 221 -8.68 0.79 7.44
C GLY A 221 -9.77 1.76 6.97
N LEU A 222 -9.80 2.02 5.66
CA LEU A 222 -10.87 2.79 5.00
C LEU A 222 -11.51 1.97 3.88
N GLY A 223 -11.18 0.67 3.82
CA GLY A 223 -11.50 -0.21 2.70
C GLY A 223 -12.91 -0.78 2.71
N ILE A 224 -13.63 -0.70 3.83
CA ILE A 224 -15.01 -1.15 3.98
C ILE A 224 -15.84 -0.11 4.77
N PRO A 225 -17.18 -0.09 4.61
CA PRO A 225 -18.04 0.91 5.27
C PRO A 225 -17.89 0.99 6.78
N ASN A 226 -17.76 -0.15 7.47
CA ASN A 226 -17.64 -0.18 8.93
C ASN A 226 -16.34 0.48 9.40
N ASP A 227 -15.22 0.17 8.76
CA ASP A 227 -13.91 0.75 9.11
C ASP A 227 -13.89 2.26 8.81
N LEU A 228 -14.47 2.66 7.67
CA LEU A 228 -14.61 4.08 7.34
C LEU A 228 -15.46 4.81 8.39
N ASN A 229 -16.61 4.25 8.81
CA ASN A 229 -17.45 4.83 9.82
C ASN A 229 -16.75 4.93 11.18
N PHE A 230 -15.96 3.91 11.55
CA PHE A 230 -15.12 3.97 12.74
C PHE A 230 -14.14 5.14 12.66
N PHE A 231 -13.42 5.24 11.55
CA PHE A 231 -12.42 6.30 11.33
C PHE A 231 -13.06 7.70 11.37
N LEU A 232 -14.19 7.91 10.71
CA LEU A 232 -14.91 9.17 10.69
C LEU A 232 -15.33 9.65 12.10
N ASN A 233 -15.59 8.73 13.03
CA ASN A 233 -15.93 9.04 14.41
C ASN A 233 -14.71 9.10 15.35
N HIS A 234 -13.52 8.74 14.86
CA HIS A 234 -12.31 8.74 15.68
C HIS A 234 -11.66 10.13 15.69
N PRO A 235 -11.21 10.67 16.86
CA PRO A 235 -10.62 12.00 16.97
C PRO A 235 -9.50 12.31 16.00
N ILE A 236 -8.67 11.30 15.65
CA ILE A 236 -7.53 11.45 14.73
C ILE A 236 -7.96 11.93 13.34
N SER A 237 -9.18 11.60 12.91
CA SER A 237 -9.66 11.96 11.56
C SER A 237 -10.06 13.43 11.45
N HIS A 238 -10.39 14.10 12.56
CA HIS A 238 -10.99 15.45 12.55
C HIS A 238 -9.99 16.56 12.18
N GLY A 239 -8.68 16.31 12.32
CA GLY A 239 -7.62 17.28 11.98
C GLY A 239 -7.03 17.11 10.60
N LEU A 240 -7.52 16.16 9.79
CA LEU A 240 -6.89 15.79 8.51
C LEU A 240 -7.33 16.65 7.33
N VAL A 241 -8.40 17.42 7.46
CA VAL A 241 -8.94 18.29 6.42
C VAL A 241 -8.99 19.70 6.96
N GLN A 242 -8.07 20.55 6.55
CA GLN A 242 -8.07 21.99 6.76
C GLN A 242 -8.25 22.70 5.43
#